data_5753188ff0cc10e4ab940bcd20c46afc
#
_entry.id   5753188ff0cc10e4ab940bcd20c46afc
#
_cell.length_a   1.000
_cell.length_b   1.000
_cell.length_c   1.000
_cell.angle_alpha   90.00
_cell.angle_beta   90.00
_cell.angle_gamma   90.00
#
_symmetry.space_group_name_H-M   'P 1'
#
loop_
_entity.id
_entity.type
_entity.pdbx_description
1 polymer ?
#
loop_
_entity_poly.entity_id
_entity_poly.type
_entity_poly.pdbx_seq_one_letter_code
_entity_poly.pdbx_strand_id
1 'polypeptide(L)'
;MNNTIKTKAYAAFDESGEIKPWEFERRPVEDDDILIEIKAASICHSDIHQEKGHWGKQQYPQVPGHEIAGIVTQVGKNVTKFKVGDKAGVGCMVNGCTTCENEEQYHPDTKFTYGYAEEKEPTGITQGGYSTHIVVRDHFAVHLPDGVSFEKAAPLLCAGITTYSPLIKADIKKGDKVGVAGIGGLGHMAVKIAVSKGAEVYAFTTSADKVKDIKGFGAKEVIVVEDPKDLYAHAGLLDYMICTIPYQFEIAPYVATVKPNGFFTFVGMPVGFEVTLSNIGLAASRVNFNASLIGGMKETQEM
;
A
#
# COMPACT_ATOMS: atom_id res chain seq x y z
N MET A 1 30.06 -16.49 14.32
CA MET A 1 28.74 -16.47 15.03
C MET A 1 27.97 -15.27 14.49
N ASN A 2 26.91 -15.53 13.75
CA ASN A 2 26.05 -14.43 13.29
C ASN A 2 25.24 -13.95 14.50
N ASN A 3 25.53 -12.75 14.98
CA ASN A 3 24.85 -12.20 16.15
C ASN A 3 23.48 -11.66 15.74
N THR A 4 22.45 -11.95 16.55
CA THR A 4 21.14 -11.31 16.46
C THR A 4 21.24 -9.78 16.61
N ILE A 5 20.26 -9.06 16.09
CA ILE A 5 20.26 -7.60 16.05
C ILE A 5 19.31 -7.06 17.12
N LYS A 6 19.85 -6.47 18.17
CA LYS A 6 19.06 -5.79 19.20
C LYS A 6 18.28 -4.62 18.60
N THR A 7 16.98 -4.62 18.81
CA THR A 7 16.06 -3.67 18.18
C THR A 7 15.10 -3.11 19.21
N LYS A 8 14.95 -1.79 19.23
CA LYS A 8 13.89 -1.09 20.00
C LYS A 8 12.70 -0.86 19.09
N ALA A 9 11.51 -1.01 19.65
CA ALA A 9 10.26 -0.93 18.88
C ALA A 9 9.10 -0.41 19.72
N TYR A 10 8.00 -0.19 19.01
CA TYR A 10 6.67 -0.06 19.57
C TYR A 10 5.83 -1.25 19.08
N ALA A 11 5.25 -2.02 19.99
CA ALA A 11 4.53 -3.25 19.70
C ALA A 11 3.13 -3.28 20.30
N ALA A 12 2.20 -3.96 19.66
CA ALA A 12 0.95 -4.41 20.24
C ALA A 12 1.19 -5.75 20.99
N PHE A 13 0.61 -5.89 22.18
CA PHE A 13 0.74 -7.10 23.00
C PHE A 13 -0.50 -7.96 23.03
N ASP A 14 -1.60 -7.44 22.53
CA ASP A 14 -2.90 -8.10 22.38
C ASP A 14 -3.77 -7.35 21.36
N GLU A 15 -5.00 -7.81 21.16
CA GLU A 15 -5.98 -7.27 20.19
C GLU A 15 -6.58 -5.91 20.59
N SER A 16 -6.19 -5.32 21.73
CA SER A 16 -6.64 -3.96 22.08
C SER A 16 -6.11 -2.89 21.13
N GLY A 17 -5.01 -3.17 20.46
CA GLY A 17 -4.30 -2.24 19.59
C GLY A 17 -3.52 -1.16 20.38
N GLU A 18 -3.30 -1.37 21.68
CA GLU A 18 -2.46 -0.48 22.49
C GLU A 18 -0.99 -0.73 22.18
N ILE A 19 -0.32 0.29 21.65
CA ILE A 19 1.09 0.22 21.25
C ILE A 19 1.97 0.65 22.44
N LYS A 20 2.94 -0.22 22.81
CA LYS A 20 3.86 -0.01 23.94
C LYS A 20 5.32 -0.17 23.51
N PRO A 21 6.27 0.50 24.20
CA PRO A 21 7.69 0.27 24.00
C PRO A 21 8.07 -1.19 24.24
N TRP A 22 8.89 -1.73 23.35
CA TRP A 22 9.38 -3.10 23.41
C TRP A 22 10.82 -3.19 22.88
N GLU A 23 11.60 -4.10 23.45
CA GLU A 23 12.93 -4.45 22.97
C GLU A 23 12.96 -5.93 22.59
N PHE A 24 13.45 -6.24 21.42
CA PHE A 24 13.55 -7.60 20.91
C PHE A 24 14.79 -7.80 20.05
N GLU A 25 15.02 -9.02 19.62
CA GLU A 25 16.11 -9.37 18.72
C GLU A 25 15.56 -9.78 17.35
N ARG A 26 16.13 -9.24 16.28
CA ARG A 26 15.93 -9.71 14.92
C ARG A 26 16.95 -10.80 14.59
N ARG A 27 16.61 -11.59 13.60
CA ARG A 27 17.54 -12.55 13.01
C ARG A 27 18.82 -11.88 12.51
N PRO A 28 19.94 -12.60 12.44
CA PRO A 28 21.16 -12.07 11.83
C PRO A 28 20.96 -11.83 10.32
N VAL A 29 21.84 -10.99 9.75
CA VAL A 29 21.92 -10.77 8.29
C VAL A 29 22.50 -12.02 7.65
N GLU A 30 21.74 -12.66 6.77
CA GLU A 30 22.18 -13.80 5.98
C GLU A 30 22.79 -13.35 4.63
N ASP A 31 23.14 -14.33 3.80
CA ASP A 31 23.91 -14.10 2.58
C ASP A 31 23.22 -13.17 1.56
N ASP A 32 21.89 -13.19 1.47
CA ASP A 32 21.09 -12.42 0.52
C ASP A 32 20.30 -11.27 1.21
N ASP A 33 20.64 -10.94 2.45
CA ASP A 33 19.93 -9.93 3.24
C ASP A 33 20.66 -8.60 3.31
N ILE A 34 19.90 -7.56 3.63
CA ILE A 34 20.40 -6.27 4.07
C ILE A 34 19.83 -5.91 5.44
N LEU A 35 20.60 -5.21 6.25
CA LEU A 35 20.15 -4.55 7.47
C LEU A 35 19.93 -3.07 7.18
N ILE A 36 18.77 -2.58 7.51
CA ILE A 36 18.40 -1.18 7.37
C ILE A 36 18.20 -0.56 8.75
N GLU A 37 18.91 0.52 9.04
CA GLU A 37 18.59 1.43 10.14
C GLU A 37 17.41 2.31 9.69
N ILE A 38 16.26 2.17 10.33
CA ILE A 38 15.02 2.87 9.97
C ILE A 38 15.12 4.34 10.38
N LYS A 39 14.83 5.23 9.44
CA LYS A 39 14.81 6.70 9.65
C LYS A 39 13.40 7.26 9.67
N ALA A 40 12.48 6.62 8.94
CA ALA A 40 11.06 6.95 8.95
C ALA A 40 10.23 5.69 8.68
N ALA A 41 9.10 5.59 9.37
CA ALA A 41 8.04 4.64 9.06
C ALA A 41 6.71 5.39 9.12
N SER A 42 5.91 5.33 8.05
CA SER A 42 4.60 5.96 8.02
C SER A 42 3.50 5.03 8.52
N ILE A 43 2.34 5.60 8.80
CA ILE A 43 1.20 4.91 9.39
C ILE A 43 0.16 4.62 8.31
N CYS A 44 -0.23 3.36 8.17
CA CYS A 44 -1.28 2.90 7.29
C CYS A 44 -2.45 2.33 8.09
N HIS A 45 -3.65 2.36 7.52
CA HIS A 45 -4.82 1.73 8.13
C HIS A 45 -4.67 0.21 8.31
N SER A 46 -3.85 -0.42 7.44
CA SER A 46 -3.49 -1.83 7.54
C SER A 46 -2.76 -2.19 8.83
N ASP A 47 -1.97 -1.27 9.39
CA ASP A 47 -1.29 -1.48 10.67
C ASP A 47 -2.33 -1.64 11.79
N ILE A 48 -3.37 -0.78 11.79
CA ILE A 48 -4.47 -0.83 12.76
C ILE A 48 -5.30 -2.12 12.61
N HIS A 49 -5.58 -2.54 11.38
CA HIS A 49 -6.31 -3.78 11.13
C HIS A 49 -5.54 -4.99 11.61
N GLN A 50 -4.23 -5.01 11.37
CA GLN A 50 -3.38 -6.12 11.73
C GLN A 50 -3.21 -6.24 13.26
N GLU A 51 -2.88 -5.13 13.95
CA GLU A 51 -2.69 -5.15 15.40
C GLU A 51 -3.96 -5.54 16.17
N LYS A 52 -5.14 -5.22 15.62
CA LYS A 52 -6.44 -5.57 16.20
C LYS A 52 -7.00 -6.92 15.75
N GLY A 53 -6.26 -7.68 14.96
CA GLY A 53 -6.72 -8.97 14.47
C GLY A 53 -7.93 -8.91 13.54
N HIS A 54 -8.22 -7.76 12.90
CA HIS A 54 -9.40 -7.59 12.05
C HIS A 54 -9.40 -8.51 10.82
N TRP A 55 -8.23 -8.95 10.36
CA TRP A 55 -8.06 -9.86 9.22
C TRP A 55 -7.79 -11.30 9.64
N GLY A 56 -7.95 -11.62 10.92
CA GLY A 56 -7.76 -12.96 11.47
C GLY A 56 -6.90 -12.96 12.72
N LYS A 57 -6.81 -14.13 13.36
CA LYS A 57 -6.06 -14.31 14.60
C LYS A 57 -4.58 -13.94 14.41
N GLN A 58 -4.08 -13.09 15.28
CA GLN A 58 -2.69 -12.63 15.29
C GLN A 58 -1.87 -13.31 16.38
N GLN A 59 -0.54 -13.25 16.21
CA GLN A 59 0.45 -13.60 17.23
C GLN A 59 1.03 -12.32 17.80
N TYR A 60 1.15 -12.27 19.11
CA TYR A 60 1.71 -11.14 19.86
C TYR A 60 2.94 -11.56 20.68
N PRO A 61 3.88 -10.65 21.02
CA PRO A 61 3.95 -9.24 20.64
C PRO A 61 4.17 -9.05 19.14
N GLN A 62 3.53 -8.03 18.56
CA GLN A 62 3.66 -7.71 17.14
C GLN A 62 4.03 -6.24 16.95
N VAL A 63 5.08 -5.99 16.18
CA VAL A 63 5.50 -4.64 15.74
C VAL A 63 4.89 -4.39 14.36
N PRO A 64 3.94 -3.45 14.23
CA PRO A 64 3.41 -3.06 12.91
C PRO A 64 4.37 -2.14 12.14
N GLY A 65 3.89 -1.58 11.01
CA GLY A 65 4.65 -0.69 10.13
C GLY A 65 5.21 -1.42 8.90
N HIS A 66 4.74 -1.02 7.73
CA HIS A 66 5.13 -1.59 6.43
C HIS A 66 5.41 -0.53 5.37
N GLU A 67 5.66 0.68 5.79
CA GLU A 67 6.04 1.82 4.96
C GLU A 67 7.35 2.38 5.51
N ILE A 68 8.48 1.76 5.15
CA ILE A 68 9.76 1.90 5.85
C ILE A 68 10.79 2.54 4.94
N ALA A 69 11.45 3.59 5.42
CA ALA A 69 12.57 4.23 4.74
C ALA A 69 13.77 4.38 5.68
N GLY A 70 14.96 4.05 5.20
CA GLY A 70 16.16 4.08 6.04
C GLY A 70 17.48 3.96 5.28
N ILE A 71 18.52 3.65 6.00
CA ILE A 71 19.90 3.54 5.50
C ILE A 71 20.40 2.11 5.70
N VAL A 72 20.97 1.53 4.65
CA VAL A 72 21.61 0.21 4.70
C VAL A 72 22.86 0.31 5.56
N THR A 73 22.94 -0.53 6.62
CA THR A 73 24.07 -0.55 7.56
C THR A 73 24.89 -1.83 7.49
N GLN A 74 24.32 -2.90 6.92
CA GLN A 74 25.02 -4.16 6.65
C GLN A 74 24.42 -4.82 5.41
N VAL A 75 25.24 -5.56 4.68
CA VAL A 75 24.85 -6.37 3.51
C VAL A 75 25.40 -7.78 3.63
N GLY A 76 24.63 -8.76 3.16
CA GLY A 76 25.07 -10.15 3.03
C GLY A 76 26.07 -10.32 1.89
N LYS A 77 26.78 -11.46 1.87
CA LYS A 77 27.89 -11.69 0.93
C LYS A 77 27.47 -11.80 -0.54
N ASN A 78 26.21 -12.20 -0.80
CA ASN A 78 25.66 -12.33 -2.16
C ASN A 78 24.98 -11.06 -2.66
N VAL A 79 24.76 -10.07 -1.78
CA VAL A 79 24.07 -8.83 -2.13
C VAL A 79 24.92 -8.00 -3.09
N THR A 80 24.35 -7.72 -4.23
CA THR A 80 24.95 -6.85 -5.27
C THR A 80 24.13 -5.58 -5.52
N LYS A 81 22.86 -5.62 -5.14
CA LYS A 81 21.91 -4.51 -5.35
C LYS A 81 22.18 -3.31 -4.45
N PHE A 82 22.64 -3.55 -3.22
CA PHE A 82 22.88 -2.51 -2.22
C PHE A 82 24.31 -2.54 -1.67
N LYS A 83 24.75 -1.40 -1.15
CA LYS A 83 25.97 -1.24 -0.34
C LYS A 83 25.64 -0.47 0.93
N VAL A 84 26.53 -0.58 1.94
CA VAL A 84 26.41 0.20 3.17
C VAL A 84 26.41 1.70 2.85
N GLY A 85 25.47 2.41 3.44
CA GLY A 85 25.22 3.85 3.23
C GLY A 85 24.14 4.17 2.21
N ASP A 86 23.68 3.20 1.42
CA ASP A 86 22.58 3.42 0.47
C ASP A 86 21.26 3.72 1.20
N LYS A 87 20.44 4.57 0.59
CA LYS A 87 19.06 4.81 1.05
C LYS A 87 18.15 3.71 0.48
N ALA A 88 17.43 3.04 1.36
CA ALA A 88 16.55 1.94 0.98
C ALA A 88 15.15 2.09 1.57
N GLY A 89 14.16 1.59 0.83
CA GLY A 89 12.78 1.50 1.26
C GLY A 89 12.30 0.06 1.30
N VAL A 90 11.45 -0.27 2.26
CA VAL A 90 10.78 -1.58 2.39
C VAL A 90 9.29 -1.34 2.53
N GLY A 91 8.52 -2.00 1.66
CA GLY A 91 7.07 -1.95 1.66
C GLY A 91 6.44 -3.11 2.42
N CYS A 92 5.38 -3.64 1.84
CA CYS A 92 4.56 -4.68 2.47
C CYS A 92 5.20 -6.07 2.51
N MET A 93 6.28 -6.34 1.76
CA MET A 93 6.90 -7.66 1.63
C MET A 93 8.35 -7.63 2.09
N VAL A 94 8.82 -8.69 2.74
CA VAL A 94 10.20 -8.81 3.25
C VAL A 94 10.93 -10.08 2.78
N ASN A 95 10.20 -11.08 2.32
CA ASN A 95 10.73 -12.34 1.80
C ASN A 95 9.72 -13.02 0.89
N GLY A 96 10.17 -13.98 0.07
CA GLY A 96 9.31 -14.76 -0.81
C GLY A 96 9.98 -15.17 -2.11
N CYS A 97 9.18 -15.38 -3.15
CA CYS A 97 9.64 -15.69 -4.49
C CYS A 97 10.41 -14.49 -5.08
N THR A 98 11.56 -14.74 -5.68
CA THR A 98 12.39 -13.73 -6.34
C THR A 98 12.41 -13.86 -7.87
N THR A 99 11.62 -14.78 -8.42
CA THR A 99 11.55 -15.08 -9.86
C THR A 99 10.16 -14.90 -10.43
N CYS A 100 9.24 -14.30 -9.67
CA CYS A 100 7.82 -14.16 -10.03
C CYS A 100 7.50 -12.94 -10.91
N GLU A 101 8.51 -12.32 -11.53
CA GLU A 101 8.38 -11.25 -12.53
C GLU A 101 7.30 -10.19 -12.20
N ASN A 102 7.44 -9.53 -11.04
CA ASN A 102 6.54 -8.45 -10.61
C ASN A 102 5.12 -8.90 -10.15
N GLU A 103 5.00 -10.12 -9.65
CA GLU A 103 3.76 -10.64 -9.05
C GLU A 103 4.02 -11.31 -7.69
N GLU A 104 5.11 -10.89 -7.01
CA GLU A 104 5.55 -11.44 -5.74
C GLU A 104 4.44 -11.41 -4.67
N GLN A 105 3.58 -10.38 -4.68
CA GLN A 105 2.48 -10.23 -3.72
C GLN A 105 1.42 -11.34 -3.78
N TYR A 106 1.35 -12.07 -4.89
CA TYR A 106 0.40 -13.18 -5.09
C TYR A 106 1.02 -14.55 -4.86
N HIS A 107 2.33 -14.63 -4.63
CA HIS A 107 2.99 -15.91 -4.42
C HIS A 107 2.71 -16.47 -3.01
N PRO A 108 2.39 -17.75 -2.86
CA PRO A 108 2.01 -18.36 -1.56
C PRO A 108 3.13 -18.30 -0.51
N ASP A 109 4.40 -18.24 -0.94
CA ASP A 109 5.55 -18.17 -0.02
C ASP A 109 5.89 -16.74 0.41
N THR A 110 5.15 -15.74 -0.06
CA THR A 110 5.43 -14.35 0.28
C THR A 110 5.20 -14.10 1.76
N LYS A 111 6.22 -13.51 2.39
CA LYS A 111 6.18 -13.05 3.78
C LYS A 111 5.97 -11.55 3.79
N PHE A 112 4.84 -11.15 4.34
CA PHE A 112 4.57 -9.73 4.55
C PHE A 112 5.36 -9.21 5.76
N THR A 113 5.47 -7.90 5.86
CA THR A 113 6.45 -7.20 6.71
C THR A 113 6.27 -7.46 8.20
N TYR A 114 5.06 -7.83 8.65
CA TYR A 114 4.77 -8.18 10.04
C TYR A 114 3.65 -9.22 10.17
N GLY A 115 3.68 -9.98 11.27
CA GLY A 115 2.65 -10.94 11.65
C GLY A 115 2.65 -12.27 10.89
N TYR A 116 3.60 -12.50 10.00
CA TYR A 116 3.71 -13.75 9.23
C TYR A 116 4.73 -14.69 9.85
N ALA A 117 4.40 -15.98 9.90
CA ALA A 117 5.29 -17.00 10.42
C ALA A 117 6.64 -16.97 9.68
N GLU A 118 7.72 -16.79 10.43
CA GLU A 118 9.10 -16.77 9.94
C GLU A 118 10.02 -17.45 10.97
N GLU A 119 10.40 -18.69 10.69
CA GLU A 119 11.17 -19.54 11.62
C GLU A 119 12.56 -18.96 11.96
N LYS A 120 13.10 -18.14 11.07
CA LYS A 120 14.41 -17.51 11.27
C LYS A 120 14.35 -16.31 12.21
N GLU A 121 13.19 -15.72 12.41
CA GLU A 121 13.02 -14.63 13.37
C GLU A 121 12.93 -15.18 14.80
N PRO A 122 13.72 -14.66 15.76
CA PRO A 122 13.65 -15.11 17.15
C PRO A 122 12.25 -15.02 17.78
N THR A 123 11.41 -14.15 17.25
CA THR A 123 10.02 -13.99 17.70
C THR A 123 9.05 -14.99 17.05
N GLY A 124 9.52 -15.77 16.05
CA GLY A 124 8.71 -16.72 15.27
C GLY A 124 7.81 -16.08 14.20
N ILE A 125 7.75 -14.75 14.14
CA ILE A 125 7.00 -14.00 13.12
C ILE A 125 7.80 -12.81 12.62
N THR A 126 7.47 -12.35 11.41
CA THR A 126 7.97 -11.08 10.88
C THR A 126 7.53 -9.91 11.76
N GLN A 127 8.41 -8.94 11.95
CA GLN A 127 8.21 -7.74 12.77
C GLN A 127 8.42 -6.48 11.92
N GLY A 128 7.52 -5.50 12.04
CA GLY A 128 7.46 -4.34 11.15
C GLY A 128 8.39 -3.19 11.50
N GLY A 129 8.10 -2.05 10.88
CA GLY A 129 8.93 -0.86 10.83
C GLY A 129 8.77 0.12 11.97
N TYR A 130 7.83 -0.07 12.91
CA TYR A 130 7.80 0.76 14.12
C TYR A 130 8.90 0.33 15.08
N SER A 131 10.11 0.23 14.53
CA SER A 131 11.31 -0.25 15.17
C SER A 131 12.55 0.48 14.63
N THR A 132 13.68 0.29 15.30
CA THR A 132 14.95 0.96 14.92
C THR A 132 15.65 0.31 13.73
N HIS A 133 15.42 -0.98 13.48
CA HIS A 133 16.10 -1.75 12.43
C HIS A 133 15.16 -2.76 11.79
N ILE A 134 15.45 -3.13 10.54
CA ILE A 134 14.81 -4.25 9.86
C ILE A 134 15.87 -5.05 9.06
N VAL A 135 15.76 -6.39 9.11
CA VAL A 135 16.49 -7.29 8.22
C VAL A 135 15.54 -7.75 7.14
N VAL A 136 15.92 -7.57 5.89
CA VAL A 136 15.08 -7.89 4.74
C VAL A 136 15.93 -8.51 3.63
N ARG A 137 15.37 -9.44 2.87
CA ARG A 137 16.02 -9.94 1.67
C ARG A 137 16.15 -8.80 0.65
N ASP A 138 17.32 -8.62 0.05
CA ASP A 138 17.66 -7.49 -0.82
C ASP A 138 16.67 -7.27 -1.98
N HIS A 139 16.09 -8.37 -2.52
CA HIS A 139 15.05 -8.30 -3.56
C HIS A 139 13.84 -7.47 -3.12
N PHE A 140 13.45 -7.56 -1.83
CA PHE A 140 12.27 -6.90 -1.27
C PHE A 140 12.53 -5.49 -0.72
N ALA A 141 13.68 -4.93 -1.02
CA ALA A 141 13.98 -3.52 -0.79
C ALA A 141 14.13 -2.77 -2.11
N VAL A 142 13.81 -1.48 -2.13
CA VAL A 142 13.98 -0.59 -3.28
C VAL A 142 14.94 0.55 -2.96
N HIS A 143 15.66 1.03 -3.97
CA HIS A 143 16.47 2.25 -3.83
C HIS A 143 15.55 3.47 -3.72
N LEU A 144 15.83 4.33 -2.76
CA LEU A 144 15.15 5.62 -2.66
C LEU A 144 15.94 6.68 -3.44
N PRO A 145 15.27 7.50 -4.26
CA PRO A 145 15.95 8.50 -5.07
C PRO A 145 16.59 9.61 -4.22
N ASP A 146 17.68 10.18 -4.74
CA ASP A 146 18.29 11.36 -4.14
C ASP A 146 17.31 12.55 -4.19
N GLY A 147 17.35 13.37 -3.13
CA GLY A 147 16.47 14.55 -3.03
C GLY A 147 15.08 14.29 -2.43
N VAL A 148 14.69 13.02 -2.21
CA VAL A 148 13.49 12.67 -1.45
C VAL A 148 13.86 12.37 -0.01
N SER A 149 13.19 13.02 0.96
CA SER A 149 13.39 12.71 2.38
C SER A 149 12.74 11.37 2.74
N PHE A 150 13.21 10.72 3.81
CA PHE A 150 12.68 9.44 4.25
C PHE A 150 11.19 9.50 4.58
N GLU A 151 10.74 10.61 5.19
CA GLU A 151 9.34 10.83 5.55
C GLU A 151 8.42 10.96 4.32
N LYS A 152 8.94 11.46 3.20
CA LYS A 152 8.20 11.55 1.93
C LYS A 152 8.24 10.24 1.15
N ALA A 153 9.31 9.47 1.29
CA ALA A 153 9.47 8.19 0.61
C ALA A 153 8.62 7.08 1.26
N ALA A 154 8.57 7.05 2.60
CA ALA A 154 7.90 5.98 3.33
C ALA A 154 6.45 5.70 2.87
N PRO A 155 5.54 6.70 2.72
CA PRO A 155 4.16 6.44 2.29
C PRO A 155 4.04 5.89 0.86
N LEU A 156 5.06 6.08 0.02
CA LEU A 156 5.05 5.54 -1.34
C LEU A 156 5.07 4.00 -1.34
N LEU A 157 5.66 3.40 -0.31
CA LEU A 157 5.94 1.95 -0.26
C LEU A 157 4.71 1.07 0.06
N CYS A 158 3.59 1.68 0.42
CA CYS A 158 2.29 1.03 0.49
C CYS A 158 1.22 1.85 -0.24
N ALA A 159 0.87 3.04 0.27
CA ALA A 159 -0.17 3.86 -0.34
C ALA A 159 0.18 4.26 -1.80
N GLY A 160 1.46 4.55 -2.08
CA GLY A 160 1.95 4.84 -3.42
C GLY A 160 1.77 3.66 -4.35
N ILE A 161 2.43 2.53 -4.05
CA ILE A 161 2.41 1.35 -4.93
C ILE A 161 1.00 0.75 -5.09
N THR A 162 0.19 0.74 -4.04
CA THR A 162 -1.20 0.24 -4.09
C THR A 162 -2.06 1.04 -5.08
N THR A 163 -1.77 2.33 -5.24
CA THR A 163 -2.51 3.19 -6.18
C THR A 163 -1.81 3.33 -7.53
N TYR A 164 -0.50 3.13 -7.60
CA TYR A 164 0.29 3.15 -8.84
C TYR A 164 0.06 1.91 -9.70
N SER A 165 0.20 0.71 -9.12
CA SER A 165 0.12 -0.57 -9.86
C SER A 165 -1.16 -0.69 -10.70
N PRO A 166 -2.39 -0.49 -10.15
CA PRO A 166 -3.59 -0.63 -10.96
C PRO A 166 -3.72 0.45 -12.06
N LEU A 167 -3.18 1.66 -11.87
CA LEU A 167 -3.15 2.70 -12.90
C LEU A 167 -2.21 2.33 -14.06
N ILE A 168 -1.07 1.69 -13.77
CA ILE A 168 -0.15 1.18 -14.79
C ILE A 168 -0.78 0.02 -15.55
N LYS A 169 -1.37 -0.94 -14.84
CA LYS A 169 -2.02 -2.12 -15.47
C LYS A 169 -3.22 -1.74 -16.34
N ALA A 170 -3.90 -0.65 -16.00
CA ALA A 170 -4.96 -0.08 -16.82
C ALA A 170 -4.45 0.80 -17.99
N ASP A 171 -3.14 0.95 -18.13
CA ASP A 171 -2.47 1.76 -19.16
C ASP A 171 -3.00 3.21 -19.21
N ILE A 172 -3.18 3.82 -18.01
CA ILE A 172 -3.67 5.19 -17.90
C ILE A 172 -2.72 6.18 -18.55
N LYS A 173 -3.28 7.02 -19.43
CA LYS A 173 -2.58 7.97 -20.28
C LYS A 173 -3.05 9.40 -20.09
N LYS A 174 -2.31 10.31 -20.71
CA LYS A 174 -2.68 11.72 -20.79
C LYS A 174 -4.06 11.89 -21.43
N GLY A 175 -4.94 12.57 -20.72
CA GLY A 175 -6.30 12.89 -21.16
C GLY A 175 -7.35 11.87 -20.74
N ASP A 176 -6.98 10.69 -20.21
CA ASP A 176 -7.94 9.77 -19.63
C ASP A 176 -8.63 10.38 -18.41
N LYS A 177 -9.92 10.13 -18.26
CA LYS A 177 -10.71 10.60 -17.12
C LYS A 177 -10.66 9.55 -16.00
N VAL A 178 -9.94 9.87 -14.95
CA VAL A 178 -9.72 8.97 -13.81
C VAL A 178 -10.52 9.47 -12.61
N GLY A 179 -11.42 8.63 -12.11
CA GLY A 179 -12.11 8.83 -10.84
C GLY A 179 -11.28 8.30 -9.67
N VAL A 180 -11.27 9.04 -8.56
CA VAL A 180 -10.72 8.57 -7.29
C VAL A 180 -11.80 8.68 -6.23
N ALA A 181 -12.30 7.56 -5.73
CA ALA A 181 -13.31 7.50 -4.69
C ALA A 181 -12.68 7.29 -3.30
N GLY A 182 -12.99 8.21 -2.36
CA GLY A 182 -12.39 8.23 -1.03
C GLY A 182 -11.03 8.93 -1.02
N ILE A 183 -10.96 10.13 -0.42
CA ILE A 183 -9.72 10.91 -0.38
C ILE A 183 -9.15 10.91 1.04
N GLY A 184 -8.54 9.80 1.38
CA GLY A 184 -7.71 9.58 2.56
C GLY A 184 -6.23 9.41 2.19
N GLY A 185 -5.48 8.62 2.95
CA GLY A 185 -4.06 8.33 2.71
C GLY A 185 -3.79 7.73 1.32
N LEU A 186 -4.55 6.71 0.91
CA LEU A 186 -4.45 6.13 -0.43
C LEU A 186 -4.99 7.11 -1.50
N GLY A 187 -6.16 7.69 -1.27
CA GLY A 187 -6.83 8.51 -2.29
C GLY A 187 -6.04 9.74 -2.70
N HIS A 188 -5.35 10.43 -1.76
CA HIS A 188 -4.54 11.58 -2.13
C HIS A 188 -3.32 11.16 -2.99
N MET A 189 -2.74 9.97 -2.74
CA MET A 189 -1.69 9.41 -3.58
C MET A 189 -2.23 9.04 -4.97
N ALA A 190 -3.42 8.40 -5.05
CA ALA A 190 -4.06 8.10 -6.32
C ALA A 190 -4.28 9.36 -7.17
N VAL A 191 -4.77 10.45 -6.57
CA VAL A 191 -4.95 11.74 -7.28
C VAL A 191 -3.60 12.24 -7.83
N LYS A 192 -2.56 12.32 -6.99
CA LYS A 192 -1.25 12.83 -7.42
C LYS A 192 -0.61 11.97 -8.50
N ILE A 193 -0.68 10.64 -8.37
CA ILE A 193 -0.11 9.71 -9.35
C ILE A 193 -0.87 9.80 -10.68
N ALA A 194 -2.20 9.80 -10.68
CA ALA A 194 -2.99 9.93 -11.90
C ALA A 194 -2.73 11.29 -12.59
N VAL A 195 -2.63 12.38 -11.82
CA VAL A 195 -2.28 13.71 -12.35
C VAL A 195 -0.88 13.70 -12.98
N SER A 196 0.11 13.04 -12.34
CA SER A 196 1.48 12.96 -12.88
C SER A 196 1.55 12.20 -14.21
N LYS A 197 0.61 11.29 -14.46
CA LYS A 197 0.45 10.59 -15.75
C LYS A 197 -0.28 11.42 -16.81
N GLY A 198 -0.74 12.62 -16.43
CA GLY A 198 -1.47 13.53 -17.32
C GLY A 198 -2.95 13.23 -17.45
N ALA A 199 -3.52 12.41 -16.57
CA ALA A 199 -4.95 12.15 -16.53
C ALA A 199 -5.75 13.35 -16.04
N GLU A 200 -7.00 13.44 -16.46
CA GLU A 200 -8.00 14.36 -15.91
C GLU A 200 -8.66 13.71 -14.70
N VAL A 201 -8.31 14.18 -13.49
CA VAL A 201 -8.73 13.51 -12.26
C VAL A 201 -10.02 14.11 -11.69
N TYR A 202 -10.98 13.24 -11.43
CA TYR A 202 -12.26 13.53 -10.77
C TYR A 202 -12.26 12.87 -9.38
N ALA A 203 -12.21 13.68 -8.33
CA ALA A 203 -12.12 13.18 -6.96
C ALA A 203 -13.51 13.17 -6.30
N PHE A 204 -13.87 12.04 -5.68
CA PHE A 204 -15.14 11.86 -4.98
C PHE A 204 -14.88 11.79 -3.48
N THR A 205 -15.48 12.70 -2.73
CA THR A 205 -15.33 12.81 -1.27
C THR A 205 -16.66 13.12 -0.60
N THR A 206 -16.84 12.67 0.64
CA THR A 206 -17.97 13.07 1.49
C THR A 206 -17.65 14.30 2.36
N SER A 207 -16.40 14.81 2.30
CA SER A 207 -15.87 15.86 3.18
C SER A 207 -15.67 17.15 2.37
N ALA A 208 -16.57 18.10 2.51
CA ALA A 208 -16.51 19.39 1.79
C ALA A 208 -15.29 20.26 2.20
N ASP A 209 -14.81 20.11 3.43
CA ASP A 209 -13.63 20.78 3.95
C ASP A 209 -12.33 20.41 3.23
N LYS A 210 -12.27 19.21 2.62
CA LYS A 210 -11.10 18.72 1.85
C LYS A 210 -11.01 19.24 0.43
N VAL A 211 -12.04 19.90 -0.10
CA VAL A 211 -12.11 20.33 -1.51
C VAL A 211 -10.90 21.17 -1.92
N LYS A 212 -10.49 22.12 -1.08
CA LYS A 212 -9.33 22.98 -1.36
C LYS A 212 -8.04 22.19 -1.51
N ASP A 213 -7.79 21.24 -0.60
CA ASP A 213 -6.57 20.44 -0.60
C ASP A 213 -6.56 19.48 -1.80
N ILE A 214 -7.71 18.85 -2.11
CA ILE A 214 -7.85 17.95 -3.26
C ILE A 214 -7.60 18.69 -4.58
N LYS A 215 -8.10 19.92 -4.71
CA LYS A 215 -7.74 20.80 -5.85
C LYS A 215 -6.24 21.10 -5.88
N GLY A 216 -5.64 21.32 -4.71
CA GLY A 216 -4.18 21.52 -4.56
C GLY A 216 -3.35 20.31 -4.99
N PHE A 217 -3.89 19.10 -4.94
CA PHE A 217 -3.25 17.90 -5.46
C PHE A 217 -3.31 17.79 -6.99
N GLY A 218 -4.08 18.65 -7.65
CA GLY A 218 -4.20 18.71 -9.10
C GLY A 218 -5.49 18.08 -9.67
N ALA A 219 -6.48 17.75 -8.83
CA ALA A 219 -7.76 17.27 -9.32
C ALA A 219 -8.45 18.30 -10.20
N LYS A 220 -8.92 17.90 -11.38
CA LYS A 220 -9.69 18.72 -12.31
C LYS A 220 -11.04 19.12 -11.68
N GLU A 221 -11.69 18.15 -11.07
CA GLU A 221 -12.99 18.34 -10.42
C GLU A 221 -13.04 17.59 -9.08
N VAL A 222 -13.76 18.16 -8.12
CA VAL A 222 -14.02 17.53 -6.82
C VAL A 222 -15.52 17.48 -6.64
N ILE A 223 -16.04 16.27 -6.51
CA ILE A 223 -17.47 15.98 -6.35
C ILE A 223 -17.67 15.62 -4.87
N VAL A 224 -18.42 16.46 -4.17
CA VAL A 224 -18.85 16.16 -2.80
C VAL A 224 -20.11 15.31 -2.87
N VAL A 225 -20.00 14.08 -2.38
CA VAL A 225 -21.09 13.09 -2.44
C VAL A 225 -21.88 13.17 -1.13
N GLU A 226 -23.04 13.79 -1.16
CA GLU A 226 -23.97 13.85 -0.02
C GLU A 226 -24.91 12.64 -0.03
N ASP A 227 -25.46 12.30 -1.19
CA ASP A 227 -26.23 11.07 -1.43
C ASP A 227 -25.54 10.27 -2.56
N PRO A 228 -25.26 8.97 -2.38
CA PRO A 228 -24.69 8.14 -3.44
C PRO A 228 -25.47 8.19 -4.77
N LYS A 229 -26.76 8.46 -4.74
CA LYS A 229 -27.61 8.61 -5.95
C LYS A 229 -27.22 9.80 -6.83
N ASP A 230 -26.59 10.83 -6.26
CA ASP A 230 -26.13 12.00 -7.01
C ASP A 230 -25.06 11.61 -8.04
N LEU A 231 -24.37 10.50 -7.81
CA LEU A 231 -23.36 9.96 -8.74
C LEU A 231 -23.94 9.55 -10.10
N TYR A 232 -25.24 9.25 -10.19
CA TYR A 232 -25.88 8.95 -11.48
C TYR A 232 -25.88 10.15 -12.44
N ALA A 233 -25.74 11.39 -11.94
CA ALA A 233 -25.53 12.57 -12.78
C ALA A 233 -24.18 12.53 -13.54
N HIS A 234 -23.24 11.70 -13.07
CA HIS A 234 -21.91 11.49 -13.66
C HIS A 234 -21.78 10.12 -14.36
N ALA A 235 -22.91 9.46 -14.66
CA ALA A 235 -22.91 8.14 -15.29
C ALA A 235 -22.12 8.14 -16.61
N GLY A 236 -21.24 7.14 -16.80
CA GLY A 236 -20.42 6.98 -17.99
C GLY A 236 -19.37 8.07 -18.22
N LEU A 237 -19.04 8.85 -17.21
CA LEU A 237 -18.05 9.94 -17.31
C LEU A 237 -16.59 9.43 -17.43
N LEU A 238 -16.26 8.37 -16.69
CA LEU A 238 -14.88 7.98 -16.40
C LEU A 238 -14.39 6.83 -17.26
N ASP A 239 -13.14 6.90 -17.67
CA ASP A 239 -12.41 5.78 -18.27
C ASP A 239 -12.03 4.74 -17.21
N TYR A 240 -11.67 5.21 -16.04
CA TYR A 240 -11.18 4.41 -14.92
C TYR A 240 -11.65 4.99 -13.59
N MET A 241 -12.01 4.12 -12.65
CA MET A 241 -12.26 4.47 -11.25
C MET A 241 -11.35 3.63 -10.34
N ILE A 242 -10.60 4.31 -9.46
CA ILE A 242 -9.92 3.66 -8.34
C ILE A 242 -10.67 3.99 -7.05
N CYS A 243 -11.08 2.96 -6.32
CA CYS A 243 -11.82 3.08 -5.08
C CYS A 243 -10.96 2.75 -3.88
N THR A 244 -10.76 3.73 -3.00
CA THR A 244 -9.94 3.61 -1.79
C THR A 244 -10.76 3.72 -0.50
N ILE A 245 -12.09 3.64 -0.60
CA ILE A 245 -13.00 3.79 0.55
C ILE A 245 -12.77 2.62 1.53
N PRO A 246 -12.48 2.88 2.82
CA PRO A 246 -12.07 1.86 3.77
C PRO A 246 -13.22 1.31 4.64
N TYR A 247 -14.46 1.60 4.30
CA TYR A 247 -15.66 1.17 5.03
C TYR A 247 -16.76 0.72 4.08
N GLN A 248 -17.79 0.08 4.61
CA GLN A 248 -18.94 -0.37 3.83
C GLN A 248 -19.72 0.83 3.23
N PHE A 249 -20.03 0.77 1.95
CA PHE A 249 -20.77 1.80 1.23
C PHE A 249 -21.55 1.20 0.05
N GLU A 250 -22.46 1.98 -0.54
CA GLU A 250 -23.19 1.57 -1.73
C GLU A 250 -22.32 1.74 -2.98
N ILE A 251 -21.80 0.65 -3.53
CA ILE A 251 -20.81 0.66 -4.60
C ILE A 251 -21.39 0.90 -5.99
N ALA A 252 -22.65 0.48 -6.23
CA ALA A 252 -23.27 0.50 -7.56
C ALA A 252 -23.31 1.90 -8.21
N PRO A 253 -23.61 2.99 -7.49
CA PRO A 253 -23.56 4.36 -8.03
C PRO A 253 -22.16 4.76 -8.50
N TYR A 254 -21.10 4.34 -7.78
CA TYR A 254 -19.73 4.62 -8.19
C TYR A 254 -19.35 3.84 -9.46
N VAL A 255 -19.75 2.57 -9.56
CA VAL A 255 -19.55 1.77 -10.78
C VAL A 255 -20.26 2.38 -11.98
N ALA A 256 -21.46 2.95 -11.78
CA ALA A 256 -22.21 3.61 -12.85
C ALA A 256 -21.50 4.86 -13.44
N THR A 257 -20.58 5.48 -12.71
CA THR A 257 -19.78 6.60 -13.25
C THR A 257 -18.78 6.17 -14.33
N VAL A 258 -18.46 4.88 -14.41
CA VAL A 258 -17.50 4.33 -15.38
C VAL A 258 -18.19 4.10 -16.73
N LYS A 259 -17.54 4.53 -17.81
CA LYS A 259 -18.05 4.35 -19.18
C LYS A 259 -18.07 2.87 -19.60
N PRO A 260 -18.81 2.50 -20.64
CA PRO A 260 -18.77 1.15 -21.20
C PRO A 260 -17.34 0.71 -21.53
N ASN A 261 -17.00 -0.53 -21.14
CA ASN A 261 -15.67 -1.15 -21.22
C ASN A 261 -14.57 -0.48 -20.36
N GLY A 262 -14.90 0.53 -19.55
CA GLY A 262 -13.97 1.12 -18.60
C GLY A 262 -13.67 0.18 -17.41
N PHE A 263 -12.84 0.63 -16.48
CA PHE A 263 -12.38 -0.18 -15.36
C PHE A 263 -12.78 0.44 -14.02
N PHE A 264 -13.19 -0.41 -13.10
CA PHE A 264 -13.38 -0.07 -11.70
C PHE A 264 -12.47 -0.98 -10.86
N THR A 265 -11.48 -0.41 -10.19
CA THR A 265 -10.57 -1.16 -9.34
C THR A 265 -10.73 -0.78 -7.87
N PHE A 266 -10.98 -1.78 -7.03
CA PHE A 266 -11.10 -1.63 -5.60
C PHE A 266 -9.76 -1.91 -4.93
N VAL A 267 -9.25 -0.95 -4.16
CA VAL A 267 -7.98 -1.06 -3.39
C VAL A 267 -8.18 -0.82 -1.89
N GLY A 268 -9.35 -0.32 -1.48
CA GLY A 268 -9.74 -0.27 -0.08
C GLY A 268 -9.96 -1.70 0.46
N MET A 269 -9.66 -1.93 1.73
CA MET A 269 -9.84 -3.24 2.37
C MET A 269 -10.68 -3.13 3.65
N PRO A 270 -11.98 -2.77 3.52
CA PRO A 270 -12.85 -2.70 4.68
C PRO A 270 -13.11 -4.10 5.26
N VAL A 271 -13.16 -4.18 6.58
CA VAL A 271 -13.42 -5.43 7.30
C VAL A 271 -14.87 -5.88 7.11
N GLY A 272 -15.08 -7.15 6.75
CA GLY A 272 -16.41 -7.74 6.60
C GLY A 272 -17.23 -7.17 5.45
N PHE A 273 -16.61 -6.48 4.48
CA PHE A 273 -17.30 -5.89 3.34
C PHE A 273 -17.47 -6.89 2.20
N GLU A 274 -18.72 -7.19 1.88
CA GLU A 274 -19.09 -7.97 0.69
C GLU A 274 -19.63 -7.04 -0.38
N VAL A 275 -19.10 -7.16 -1.60
CA VAL A 275 -19.54 -6.36 -2.75
C VAL A 275 -20.76 -6.99 -3.39
N THR A 276 -21.88 -6.26 -3.43
CA THR A 276 -23.09 -6.69 -4.16
C THR A 276 -23.27 -5.82 -5.40
N LEU A 277 -23.24 -6.46 -6.57
CA LEU A 277 -23.46 -5.82 -7.86
C LEU A 277 -24.53 -6.56 -8.66
N SER A 278 -25.35 -5.79 -9.40
CA SER A 278 -26.32 -6.36 -10.35
C SER A 278 -25.60 -6.86 -11.60
N ASN A 279 -25.76 -8.15 -11.94
CA ASN A 279 -25.22 -8.70 -13.18
C ASN A 279 -25.82 -8.05 -14.43
N ILE A 280 -27.09 -7.61 -14.40
CA ILE A 280 -27.72 -6.87 -15.50
C ILE A 280 -27.05 -5.50 -15.66
N GLY A 281 -26.78 -4.80 -14.56
CA GLY A 281 -26.08 -3.51 -14.59
C GLY A 281 -24.65 -3.64 -15.18
N LEU A 282 -23.92 -4.66 -14.76
CA LEU A 282 -22.59 -4.95 -15.32
C LEU A 282 -22.65 -5.35 -16.80
N ALA A 283 -23.62 -6.19 -17.20
CA ALA A 283 -23.81 -6.60 -18.59
C ALA A 283 -24.17 -5.42 -19.50
N ALA A 284 -24.98 -4.47 -19.01
CA ALA A 284 -25.37 -3.29 -19.76
C ALA A 284 -24.22 -2.31 -20.04
N SER A 285 -23.24 -2.26 -19.13
CA SER A 285 -22.09 -1.36 -19.23
C SER A 285 -20.79 -2.05 -19.66
N ARG A 286 -20.66 -3.38 -19.48
CA ARG A 286 -19.38 -4.12 -19.65
C ARG A 286 -18.23 -3.51 -18.86
N VAL A 287 -18.48 -2.93 -17.70
CA VAL A 287 -17.44 -2.43 -16.81
C VAL A 287 -16.58 -3.59 -16.33
N ASN A 288 -15.26 -3.43 -16.41
CA ASN A 288 -14.28 -4.38 -15.87
C ASN A 288 -14.14 -4.09 -14.38
N PHE A 289 -14.81 -4.87 -13.53
CA PHE A 289 -14.72 -4.75 -12.09
C PHE A 289 -13.68 -5.70 -11.53
N ASN A 290 -12.70 -5.17 -10.78
CA ASN A 290 -11.66 -5.95 -10.13
C ASN A 290 -11.21 -5.32 -8.81
N ALA A 291 -10.33 -6.03 -8.09
CA ALA A 291 -9.59 -5.53 -6.94
C ALA A 291 -8.09 -5.70 -7.17
N SER A 292 -7.27 -4.89 -6.52
CA SER A 292 -5.81 -4.94 -6.62
C SER A 292 -5.18 -4.91 -5.23
N LEU A 293 -4.15 -5.73 -5.04
CA LEU A 293 -3.36 -5.80 -3.83
C LEU A 293 -1.95 -5.27 -4.14
N ILE A 294 -1.56 -4.16 -3.51
CA ILE A 294 -0.23 -3.55 -3.64
C ILE A 294 0.32 -3.61 -5.09
N GLY A 295 1.62 -3.85 -5.26
CA GLY A 295 2.28 -4.11 -6.54
C GLY A 295 3.56 -4.89 -6.31
N GLY A 296 4.14 -5.42 -7.38
CA GLY A 296 5.39 -6.15 -7.34
C GLY A 296 6.61 -5.26 -7.14
N MET A 297 7.76 -5.88 -6.92
CA MET A 297 9.00 -5.16 -6.59
C MET A 297 9.52 -4.29 -7.75
N LYS A 298 9.33 -4.75 -9.00
CA LYS A 298 9.71 -3.98 -10.18
C LYS A 298 8.88 -2.70 -10.30
N GLU A 299 7.54 -2.80 -10.20
CA GLU A 299 6.65 -1.63 -10.22
C GLU A 299 6.96 -0.66 -9.07
N THR A 300 7.26 -1.19 -7.89
CA THR A 300 7.62 -0.37 -6.72
C THR A 300 8.90 0.43 -6.96
N GLN A 301 9.91 -0.18 -7.60
CA GLN A 301 11.15 0.53 -7.94
C GLN A 301 10.95 1.56 -9.07
N GLU A 302 10.07 1.28 -10.04
CA GLU A 302 9.76 2.19 -11.14
C GLU A 302 8.97 3.43 -10.67
N MET A 303 8.05 3.24 -9.73
CA MET A 303 7.28 4.32 -9.09
C MET A 303 8.18 5.31 -8.36
#